data_13aa33e73a7d268cb96e19eb60c190df
#
_entry.id   13aa33e73a7d268cb96e19eb60c190df
#
_cell.length_a   1.000
_cell.length_b   1.000
_cell.length_c   1.000
_cell.angle_alpha   90.00
_cell.angle_beta   90.00
_cell.angle_gamma   90.00
#
_symmetry.space_group_name_H-M   'P 1'
#
loop_
_entity.id
_entity.type
_entity.pdbx_description
1 polymer ?
#
loop_
_entity_poly.entity_id
_entity_poly.type
_entity_poly.pdbx_seq_one_letter_code
_entity_poly.pdbx_strand_id
1 'polypeptide(L)'
;MKYDFTTRINRAGSGSRKWDAMYQVNPHVDSSVVPLSVADMEFKMPLELTEGLKHYLDSAVLGYTGPTAAYKEAVQNWMKTRHNWAIEPDWIVPTAGVVPAIFNAVRAFTEPGDGVILLSPVYYPFFRAIRLQGRNVAACSLQENGGRYTIDFEVLERLAANPRNKALLFCSPHNPVGRVWTKEELHKIEEIVLKHNLWLFSDEIHFDIVMPGYTHTVFQSLGDDLAERTITFTAPSKTFNIAGLGISNIVIKNEDMRKTFVKAQELGAGALFTALSYKACEICYTQCAAWLDEFLSVIDANQRIVQQFFQTHHPEIKAPLIEGTYLQWLDFRALGMEHKALETFMTQTAQVFLDEGYIFGEEGSGFERINLAAPASVITETLERLSRALQILKR
;
A
#
# COMPACT_ATOMS: atom_id res chain seq x y z
N MET A 1 -15.77 21.17 -2.15
CA MET A 1 -14.74 20.38 -2.86
C MET A 1 -14.85 20.61 -4.36
N LYS A 2 -13.74 20.73 -5.03
CA LYS A 2 -13.68 20.85 -6.51
C LYS A 2 -13.97 19.50 -7.19
N TYR A 3 -13.59 18.41 -6.52
CA TYR A 3 -13.66 17.06 -7.08
C TYR A 3 -14.83 16.26 -6.50
N ASP A 4 -15.31 15.28 -7.27
CA ASP A 4 -16.43 14.42 -6.89
C ASP A 4 -15.94 13.17 -6.15
N PHE A 5 -16.13 13.16 -4.84
CA PHE A 5 -15.91 12.01 -3.96
C PHE A 5 -17.22 11.45 -3.38
N THR A 6 -18.36 11.81 -3.99
CA THR A 6 -19.70 11.46 -3.50
C THR A 6 -20.44 10.50 -4.41
N THR A 7 -20.15 10.52 -5.72
CA THR A 7 -20.81 9.65 -6.69
C THR A 7 -20.40 8.20 -6.50
N ARG A 8 -21.41 7.34 -6.31
CA ARG A 8 -21.23 5.88 -6.30
C ARG A 8 -21.02 5.36 -7.71
N ILE A 9 -19.98 4.57 -7.90
CA ILE A 9 -19.65 3.96 -9.19
C ILE A 9 -19.94 2.47 -9.12
N ASN A 10 -20.77 1.97 -10.02
CA ASN A 10 -20.94 0.53 -10.20
C ASN A 10 -19.83 -0.01 -11.10
N ARG A 11 -18.99 -0.89 -10.58
CA ARG A 11 -17.88 -1.52 -11.32
C ARG A 11 -18.14 -3.00 -11.62
N ALA A 12 -19.38 -3.50 -11.41
CA ALA A 12 -19.75 -4.86 -11.78
C ALA A 12 -19.57 -5.06 -13.29
N GLY A 13 -18.95 -6.17 -13.68
CA GLY A 13 -18.67 -6.48 -15.08
C GLY A 13 -17.59 -5.63 -15.76
N SER A 14 -16.90 -4.76 -15.02
CA SER A 14 -15.82 -3.92 -15.56
C SER A 14 -14.43 -4.59 -15.51
N GLY A 15 -14.31 -5.84 -15.02
CA GLY A 15 -13.05 -6.53 -14.76
C GLY A 15 -12.36 -6.09 -13.47
N SER A 16 -13.08 -5.42 -12.58
CA SER A 16 -12.57 -5.06 -11.25
C SER A 16 -12.40 -6.29 -10.38
N ARG A 17 -11.15 -6.60 -10.02
CA ARG A 17 -10.81 -7.82 -9.27
C ARG A 17 -11.59 -7.97 -7.95
N LYS A 18 -11.78 -6.89 -7.20
CA LYS A 18 -12.51 -6.98 -5.91
C LYS A 18 -14.01 -7.16 -6.11
N TRP A 19 -14.59 -6.58 -7.17
CA TRP A 19 -15.99 -6.80 -7.51
C TRP A 19 -16.23 -8.22 -8.03
N ASP A 20 -15.35 -8.72 -8.90
CA ASP A 20 -15.44 -10.10 -9.39
C ASP A 20 -15.24 -11.10 -8.25
N ALA A 21 -14.28 -10.86 -7.34
CA ALA A 21 -14.06 -11.70 -6.16
C ALA A 21 -15.27 -11.73 -5.22
N MET A 22 -15.93 -10.58 -4.99
CA MET A 22 -17.16 -10.50 -4.21
C MET A 22 -18.23 -11.44 -4.77
N TYR A 23 -18.50 -11.39 -6.08
CA TYR A 23 -19.49 -12.25 -6.72
C TYR A 23 -19.08 -13.73 -6.77
N GLN A 24 -17.77 -14.02 -6.80
CA GLN A 24 -17.27 -15.39 -6.69
C GLN A 24 -17.51 -15.97 -5.29
N VAL A 25 -17.30 -15.17 -4.24
CA VAL A 25 -17.50 -15.58 -2.84
C VAL A 25 -18.99 -15.68 -2.49
N ASN A 26 -19.81 -14.72 -2.96
CA ASN A 26 -21.25 -14.72 -2.72
C ASN A 26 -22.00 -14.30 -4.02
N PRO A 27 -22.42 -15.28 -4.85
CA PRO A 27 -23.15 -15.00 -6.09
C PRO A 27 -24.53 -14.33 -5.89
N HIS A 28 -25.07 -14.40 -4.67
CA HIS A 28 -26.38 -13.86 -4.31
C HIS A 28 -26.29 -12.54 -3.54
N VAL A 29 -25.12 -11.91 -3.53
CA VAL A 29 -24.92 -10.62 -2.86
C VAL A 29 -25.88 -9.57 -3.41
N ASP A 30 -26.44 -8.75 -2.53
CA ASP A 30 -27.31 -7.65 -2.93
C ASP A 30 -26.58 -6.67 -3.86
N SER A 31 -27.25 -6.26 -4.93
CA SER A 31 -26.66 -5.40 -5.97
C SER A 31 -26.26 -4.01 -5.49
N SER A 32 -26.69 -3.61 -4.28
CA SER A 32 -26.29 -2.36 -3.64
C SER A 32 -24.95 -2.48 -2.92
N VAL A 33 -24.41 -3.68 -2.72
CA VAL A 33 -23.15 -3.88 -2.01
C VAL A 33 -21.96 -3.41 -2.86
N VAL A 34 -21.07 -2.68 -2.20
CA VAL A 34 -19.77 -2.26 -2.76
C VAL A 34 -18.68 -2.93 -1.93
N PRO A 35 -17.75 -3.68 -2.54
CA PRO A 35 -16.66 -4.29 -1.79
C PRO A 35 -15.64 -3.22 -1.34
N LEU A 36 -15.30 -3.25 -0.07
CA LEU A 36 -14.29 -2.37 0.55
C LEU A 36 -12.99 -3.14 0.89
N SER A 37 -12.73 -4.20 0.13
CA SER A 37 -11.47 -4.94 0.09
C SER A 37 -10.52 -4.33 -0.94
N VAL A 38 -9.31 -4.85 -1.02
CA VAL A 38 -8.26 -4.47 -1.97
C VAL A 38 -7.94 -2.96 -1.92
N ALA A 39 -6.68 -2.60 -2.09
CA ALA A 39 -6.26 -1.21 -2.06
C ALA A 39 -6.38 -0.56 -3.46
N ASP A 40 -7.59 -0.47 -4.00
CA ASP A 40 -7.99 0.42 -5.09
C ASP A 40 -9.26 1.19 -4.71
N MET A 41 -9.46 2.38 -5.27
CA MET A 41 -10.49 3.31 -4.82
C MET A 41 -11.81 3.11 -5.58
N GLU A 42 -12.92 3.47 -4.93
CA GLU A 42 -14.26 3.60 -5.56
C GLU A 42 -14.55 5.04 -6.02
N PHE A 43 -13.51 5.81 -6.33
CA PHE A 43 -13.58 7.15 -6.89
C PHE A 43 -13.11 7.19 -8.34
N LYS A 44 -13.62 8.14 -9.12
CA LYS A 44 -13.06 8.47 -10.44
C LYS A 44 -11.65 9.03 -10.29
N MET A 45 -10.83 8.78 -11.31
CA MET A 45 -9.53 9.45 -11.45
C MET A 45 -9.71 10.99 -11.48
N PRO A 46 -8.65 11.75 -11.15
CA PRO A 46 -8.65 13.20 -11.36
C PRO A 46 -9.08 13.58 -12.78
N LEU A 47 -9.87 14.65 -12.89
CA LEU A 47 -10.33 15.14 -14.21
C LEU A 47 -9.15 15.52 -15.11
N GLU A 48 -8.13 16.15 -14.52
CA GLU A 48 -6.89 16.53 -15.18
C GLU A 48 -6.18 15.32 -15.82
N LEU A 49 -6.18 14.18 -15.14
CA LEU A 49 -5.64 12.94 -15.71
C LEU A 49 -6.47 12.44 -16.88
N THR A 50 -7.78 12.41 -16.72
CA THR A 50 -8.69 11.92 -17.76
C THR A 50 -8.58 12.75 -19.03
N GLU A 51 -8.64 14.08 -18.92
CA GLU A 51 -8.55 14.99 -20.05
C GLU A 51 -7.12 15.02 -20.64
N GLY A 52 -6.10 14.98 -19.79
CA GLY A 52 -4.71 14.91 -20.25
C GLY A 52 -4.40 13.65 -21.05
N LEU A 53 -4.94 12.48 -20.66
CA LEU A 53 -4.78 11.24 -21.43
C LEU A 53 -5.56 11.29 -22.76
N LYS A 54 -6.77 11.85 -22.79
CA LYS A 54 -7.52 12.04 -24.05
C LYS A 54 -6.73 12.92 -25.02
N HIS A 55 -6.26 14.08 -24.54
CA HIS A 55 -5.46 15.00 -25.36
C HIS A 55 -4.16 14.35 -25.87
N TYR A 56 -3.50 13.55 -25.02
CA TYR A 56 -2.32 12.79 -25.46
C TYR A 56 -2.67 11.82 -26.61
N LEU A 57 -3.79 11.12 -26.51
CA LEU A 57 -4.23 10.16 -27.52
C LEU A 57 -4.60 10.80 -28.85
N ASP A 58 -5.01 12.07 -28.87
CA ASP A 58 -5.34 12.79 -30.12
C ASP A 58 -4.18 12.85 -31.13
N SER A 59 -2.93 12.79 -30.63
CA SER A 59 -1.72 12.89 -31.46
C SER A 59 -0.70 11.78 -31.24
N ALA A 60 -0.92 10.87 -30.28
CA ALA A 60 0.07 9.86 -29.93
C ALA A 60 0.22 8.76 -30.97
N VAL A 61 1.48 8.37 -31.22
CA VAL A 61 1.80 7.10 -31.87
C VAL A 61 2.20 6.11 -30.76
N LEU A 62 1.40 5.05 -30.58
CA LEU A 62 1.58 4.06 -29.50
C LEU A 62 2.62 2.98 -29.92
N GLY A 63 3.83 3.41 -30.28
CA GLY A 63 4.98 2.53 -30.51
C GLY A 63 5.71 2.16 -29.23
N TYR A 64 6.88 1.50 -29.36
CA TYR A 64 7.75 1.23 -28.22
C TYR A 64 8.21 2.53 -27.59
N THR A 65 7.96 2.67 -26.30
CA THR A 65 8.19 3.93 -25.56
C THR A 65 9.05 3.69 -24.34
N GLY A 66 10.06 4.53 -24.13
CA GLY A 66 10.86 4.59 -22.93
C GLY A 66 10.48 5.79 -22.02
N PRO A 67 11.10 5.92 -20.85
CA PRO A 67 10.90 7.05 -19.96
C PRO A 67 11.40 8.35 -20.62
N THR A 68 10.51 9.34 -20.73
CA THR A 68 10.86 10.66 -21.28
C THR A 68 11.55 11.54 -20.23
N ALA A 69 12.24 12.61 -20.68
CA ALA A 69 12.79 13.61 -19.77
C ALA A 69 11.68 14.26 -18.91
N ALA A 70 10.53 14.58 -19.52
CA ALA A 70 9.38 15.18 -18.84
C ALA A 70 8.81 14.25 -17.74
N TYR A 71 8.73 12.95 -17.97
CA TYR A 71 8.34 11.97 -16.94
C TYR A 71 9.33 11.97 -15.78
N LYS A 72 10.64 11.91 -16.05
CA LYS A 72 11.68 11.91 -15.00
C LYS A 72 11.65 13.20 -14.19
N GLU A 73 11.52 14.34 -14.85
CA GLU A 73 11.38 15.65 -14.20
C GLU A 73 10.13 15.73 -13.33
N ALA A 74 8.99 15.22 -13.80
CA ALA A 74 7.76 15.17 -13.01
C ALA A 74 7.95 14.36 -11.72
N VAL A 75 8.61 13.19 -11.80
CA VAL A 75 8.93 12.35 -10.63
C VAL A 75 9.86 13.10 -9.67
N GLN A 76 10.96 13.69 -10.17
CA GLN A 76 11.89 14.46 -9.33
C GLN A 76 11.21 15.62 -8.61
N ASN A 77 10.42 16.41 -9.34
CA ASN A 77 9.72 17.55 -8.79
C ASN A 77 8.70 17.14 -7.73
N TRP A 78 7.99 16.02 -7.93
CA TRP A 78 7.06 15.47 -6.94
C TRP A 78 7.79 15.07 -5.66
N MET A 79 8.90 14.30 -5.76
CA MET A 79 9.70 13.90 -4.61
C MET A 79 10.24 15.10 -3.84
N LYS A 80 10.73 16.12 -4.56
CA LYS A 80 11.26 17.34 -3.96
C LYS A 80 10.18 18.16 -3.26
N THR A 81 9.04 18.38 -3.91
CA THR A 81 8.03 19.32 -3.43
C THR A 81 7.11 18.71 -2.37
N ARG A 82 6.76 17.42 -2.49
CA ARG A 82 5.84 16.74 -1.55
C ARG A 82 6.58 16.07 -0.39
N HIS A 83 7.81 15.60 -0.61
CA HIS A 83 8.56 14.79 0.36
C HIS A 83 9.88 15.41 0.78
N ASN A 84 10.21 16.61 0.32
CA ASN A 84 11.51 17.27 0.58
C ASN A 84 12.71 16.36 0.29
N TRP A 85 12.60 15.55 -0.76
CA TRP A 85 13.59 14.54 -1.14
C TRP A 85 14.11 14.82 -2.54
N ALA A 86 15.37 15.26 -2.63
CA ALA A 86 16.05 15.48 -3.90
C ALA A 86 16.61 14.17 -4.44
N ILE A 87 16.24 13.84 -5.66
CA ILE A 87 16.74 12.66 -6.39
C ILE A 87 17.26 13.04 -7.76
N GLU A 88 18.19 12.24 -8.30
CA GLU A 88 18.69 12.43 -9.66
C GLU A 88 17.86 11.62 -10.68
N PRO A 89 17.71 12.10 -11.94
CA PRO A 89 16.92 11.41 -12.97
C PRO A 89 17.38 9.97 -13.23
N ASP A 90 18.67 9.72 -13.07
CA ASP A 90 19.28 8.42 -13.32
C ASP A 90 19.08 7.42 -12.19
N TRP A 91 18.63 7.88 -11.01
CA TRP A 91 18.27 6.98 -9.91
C TRP A 91 16.91 6.31 -10.13
N ILE A 92 16.08 6.85 -11.05
CA ILE A 92 14.72 6.40 -11.30
C ILE A 92 14.73 5.21 -12.27
N VAL A 93 14.31 4.04 -11.77
CA VAL A 93 14.11 2.83 -12.56
C VAL A 93 12.60 2.54 -12.62
N PRO A 94 11.96 2.71 -13.78
CA PRO A 94 10.56 2.36 -13.94
C PRO A 94 10.33 0.85 -13.82
N THR A 95 9.19 0.46 -13.20
CA THR A 95 8.73 -0.92 -13.18
C THR A 95 7.22 -0.98 -13.43
N ALA A 96 6.69 -2.14 -13.85
CA ALA A 96 5.26 -2.34 -14.11
C ALA A 96 4.40 -2.39 -12.83
N GLY A 97 5.00 -2.15 -11.67
CA GLY A 97 4.36 -2.14 -10.36
C GLY A 97 5.37 -2.40 -9.25
N VAL A 98 5.04 -2.00 -8.03
CA VAL A 98 5.90 -2.17 -6.85
C VAL A 98 6.09 -3.66 -6.52
N VAL A 99 5.04 -4.48 -6.59
CA VAL A 99 5.17 -5.92 -6.28
C VAL A 99 6.16 -6.63 -7.21
N PRO A 100 6.10 -6.51 -8.56
CA PRO A 100 7.16 -7.04 -9.43
C PRO A 100 8.55 -6.51 -9.10
N ALA A 101 8.67 -5.23 -8.71
CA ALA A 101 9.94 -4.63 -8.33
C ALA A 101 10.51 -5.25 -7.04
N ILE A 102 9.66 -5.53 -6.05
CA ILE A 102 10.07 -6.24 -4.81
C ILE A 102 10.57 -7.65 -5.13
N PHE A 103 9.88 -8.39 -6.04
CA PHE A 103 10.38 -9.69 -6.51
C PHE A 103 11.77 -9.56 -7.15
N ASN A 104 12.00 -8.52 -7.95
CA ASN A 104 13.31 -8.28 -8.56
C ASN A 104 14.36 -7.95 -7.51
N ALA A 105 14.06 -7.12 -6.51
CA ALA A 105 15.00 -6.77 -5.44
C ALA A 105 15.38 -8.01 -4.60
N VAL A 106 14.40 -8.80 -4.17
CA VAL A 106 14.66 -10.04 -3.42
C VAL A 106 15.57 -10.97 -4.23
N ARG A 107 15.29 -11.16 -5.52
CA ARG A 107 16.11 -12.03 -6.39
C ARG A 107 17.51 -11.48 -6.62
N ALA A 108 17.66 -10.17 -6.77
CA ALA A 108 18.91 -9.51 -7.11
C ALA A 108 19.91 -9.45 -5.95
N PHE A 109 19.42 -9.37 -4.73
CA PHE A 109 20.25 -9.06 -3.54
C PHE A 109 20.26 -10.15 -2.47
N THR A 110 19.62 -11.28 -2.74
CA THR A 110 19.62 -12.45 -1.86
C THR A 110 19.74 -13.73 -2.67
N GLU A 111 20.17 -14.81 -1.99
CA GLU A 111 20.26 -16.15 -2.60
C GLU A 111 19.17 -17.09 -2.02
N PRO A 112 18.79 -18.19 -2.72
CA PRO A 112 17.95 -19.21 -2.14
C PRO A 112 18.50 -19.71 -0.80
N GLY A 113 17.64 -19.75 0.23
CA GLY A 113 18.03 -20.08 1.61
C GLY A 113 18.35 -18.88 2.48
N ASP A 114 18.60 -17.70 1.92
CA ASP A 114 18.75 -16.47 2.69
C ASP A 114 17.43 -16.04 3.35
N GLY A 115 17.54 -15.29 4.44
CA GLY A 115 16.42 -14.67 5.13
C GLY A 115 16.18 -13.23 4.70
N VAL A 116 14.90 -12.85 4.64
CA VAL A 116 14.45 -11.46 4.51
C VAL A 116 13.57 -11.12 5.70
N ILE A 117 13.93 -10.07 6.43
CA ILE A 117 13.21 -9.62 7.63
C ILE A 117 11.95 -8.87 7.20
N LEU A 118 10.83 -9.13 7.88
CA LEU A 118 9.55 -8.42 7.75
C LEU A 118 9.06 -7.96 9.12
N LEU A 119 8.34 -6.83 9.16
CA LEU A 119 7.57 -6.38 10.32
C LEU A 119 6.11 -6.79 10.14
N SER A 120 5.67 -7.88 10.78
CA SER A 120 4.29 -8.40 10.64
C SER A 120 3.35 -7.89 11.74
N PRO A 121 2.02 -7.76 11.51
CA PRO A 121 1.33 -8.06 10.24
C PRO A 121 1.71 -7.06 9.15
N VAL A 122 1.86 -7.56 7.91
CA VAL A 122 2.29 -6.74 6.77
C VAL A 122 1.67 -7.24 5.46
N TYR A 123 1.71 -6.42 4.44
CA TYR A 123 1.17 -6.69 3.11
C TYR A 123 1.59 -8.08 2.59
N TYR A 124 0.60 -8.96 2.40
CA TYR A 124 0.81 -10.39 2.12
C TYR A 124 1.66 -10.70 0.88
N PRO A 125 1.73 -9.88 -0.19
CA PRO A 125 2.65 -10.14 -1.29
C PRO A 125 4.13 -10.12 -0.91
N PHE A 126 4.50 -9.54 0.24
CA PHE A 126 5.88 -9.59 0.73
C PHE A 126 6.28 -11.04 1.06
N PHE A 127 5.42 -11.77 1.77
CA PHE A 127 5.64 -13.20 2.05
C PHE A 127 5.80 -14.01 0.77
N ARG A 128 4.99 -13.69 -0.26
CA ARG A 128 5.06 -14.36 -1.55
C ARG A 128 6.36 -14.03 -2.30
N ALA A 129 6.78 -12.77 -2.29
CA ALA A 129 8.03 -12.35 -2.93
C ALA A 129 9.26 -13.05 -2.35
N ILE A 130 9.22 -13.38 -1.07
CA ILE A 130 10.29 -14.10 -0.37
C ILE A 130 10.17 -15.61 -0.64
N ARG A 131 9.03 -16.22 -0.31
CA ARG A 131 8.86 -17.68 -0.30
C ARG A 131 8.88 -18.29 -1.68
N LEU A 132 8.24 -17.66 -2.69
CA LEU A 132 8.19 -18.20 -4.07
C LEU A 132 9.56 -18.21 -4.76
N GLN A 133 10.53 -17.51 -4.21
CA GLN A 133 11.89 -17.49 -4.73
C GLN A 133 12.87 -18.30 -3.87
N GLY A 134 12.36 -19.14 -2.96
CA GLY A 134 13.18 -20.02 -2.11
C GLY A 134 13.93 -19.30 -0.98
N ARG A 135 13.52 -18.08 -0.61
CA ARG A 135 14.05 -17.34 0.53
C ARG A 135 13.19 -17.59 1.76
N ASN A 136 13.75 -17.33 2.93
CA ASN A 136 13.11 -17.52 4.21
C ASN A 136 12.55 -16.20 4.76
N VAL A 137 11.34 -16.24 5.29
CA VAL A 137 10.78 -15.10 6.04
C VAL A 137 11.32 -15.10 7.45
N ALA A 138 11.96 -14.00 7.86
CA ALA A 138 12.35 -13.70 9.22
C ALA A 138 11.38 -12.67 9.82
N ALA A 139 10.28 -13.14 10.42
CA ALA A 139 9.23 -12.23 10.91
C ALA A 139 9.63 -11.61 12.26
N CYS A 140 9.54 -10.27 12.33
CA CYS A 140 9.55 -9.48 13.55
C CYS A 140 8.12 -9.00 13.78
N SER A 141 7.39 -9.63 14.71
CA SER A 141 6.02 -9.25 14.99
C SER A 141 5.97 -7.89 15.67
N LEU A 142 5.14 -7.00 15.13
CA LEU A 142 4.84 -5.72 15.73
C LEU A 142 4.07 -5.93 17.05
N GLN A 143 4.33 -5.08 18.04
CA GLN A 143 3.64 -5.10 19.32
C GLN A 143 2.40 -4.21 19.25
N GLU A 144 1.22 -4.79 19.47
CA GLU A 144 -0.05 -4.06 19.51
C GLU A 144 -0.30 -3.53 20.93
N ASN A 145 -0.50 -2.23 21.05
CA ASN A 145 -0.77 -1.53 22.31
C ASN A 145 -1.97 -0.60 22.16
N GLY A 146 -3.17 -1.09 22.48
CA GLY A 146 -4.39 -0.30 22.44
C GLY A 146 -4.76 0.26 21.07
N GLY A 147 -4.49 -0.49 20.02
CA GLY A 147 -4.73 -0.10 18.62
C GLY A 147 -3.54 0.58 17.94
N ARG A 148 -2.46 0.85 18.67
CA ARG A 148 -1.21 1.36 18.10
C ARG A 148 -0.16 0.26 18.06
N TYR A 149 0.53 0.14 16.94
CA TYR A 149 1.58 -0.85 16.70
C TYR A 149 2.96 -0.22 16.85
N THR A 150 3.88 -0.93 17.51
CA THR A 150 5.26 -0.51 17.72
C THR A 150 6.22 -1.61 17.30
N ILE A 151 7.47 -1.22 16.98
CA ILE A 151 8.53 -2.16 16.60
C ILE A 151 9.19 -2.70 17.86
N ASP A 152 9.35 -4.03 17.92
CA ASP A 152 10.24 -4.66 18.90
C ASP A 152 11.68 -4.60 18.40
N PHE A 153 12.40 -3.56 18.81
CA PHE A 153 13.77 -3.33 18.36
C PHE A 153 14.77 -4.40 18.88
N GLU A 154 14.48 -5.07 20.00
CA GLU A 154 15.33 -6.15 20.49
C GLU A 154 15.20 -7.38 19.60
N VAL A 155 13.97 -7.71 19.19
CA VAL A 155 13.72 -8.79 18.25
C VAL A 155 14.30 -8.46 16.88
N LEU A 156 14.11 -7.22 16.40
CA LEU A 156 14.64 -6.77 15.10
C LEU A 156 16.17 -6.85 15.07
N GLU A 157 16.85 -6.37 16.11
CA GLU A 157 18.31 -6.43 16.26
C GLU A 157 18.82 -7.88 16.26
N ARG A 158 18.15 -8.77 16.99
CA ARG A 158 18.50 -10.20 17.04
C ARG A 158 18.35 -10.88 15.68
N LEU A 159 17.28 -10.54 14.92
CA LEU A 159 17.08 -11.05 13.56
C LEU A 159 18.14 -10.49 12.61
N ALA A 160 18.47 -9.22 12.71
CA ALA A 160 19.49 -8.57 11.91
C ALA A 160 20.90 -9.16 12.15
N ALA A 161 21.21 -9.54 13.39
CA ALA A 161 22.47 -10.17 13.74
C ALA A 161 22.67 -11.58 13.16
N ASN A 162 21.61 -12.22 12.67
CA ASN A 162 21.73 -13.52 12.01
C ASN A 162 22.32 -13.33 10.59
N PRO A 163 23.53 -13.89 10.30
CA PRO A 163 24.21 -13.66 9.03
C PRO A 163 23.49 -14.26 7.82
N ARG A 164 22.45 -15.09 8.02
CA ARG A 164 21.60 -15.58 6.95
C ARG A 164 20.56 -14.54 6.51
N ASN A 165 20.20 -13.59 7.37
CA ASN A 165 19.28 -12.52 7.00
C ASN A 165 20.04 -11.44 6.25
N LYS A 166 19.66 -11.17 5.00
CA LYS A 166 20.38 -10.29 4.08
C LYS A 166 19.68 -8.96 3.84
N ALA A 167 18.38 -8.92 4.08
CA ALA A 167 17.59 -7.73 3.78
C ALA A 167 16.49 -7.51 4.82
N LEU A 168 16.11 -6.24 4.98
CA LEU A 168 14.87 -5.83 5.61
C LEU A 168 13.93 -5.31 4.50
N LEU A 169 12.76 -5.94 4.34
CA LEU A 169 11.68 -5.45 3.49
C LEU A 169 10.68 -4.70 4.37
N PHE A 170 10.68 -3.39 4.25
CA PHE A 170 10.02 -2.45 5.14
C PHE A 170 8.82 -1.78 4.44
N CYS A 171 7.74 -1.54 5.14
CA CYS A 171 6.53 -0.87 4.63
C CYS A 171 6.32 0.47 5.34
N SER A 172 6.25 1.57 4.60
CA SER A 172 6.13 2.91 5.17
C SER A 172 5.39 3.89 4.23
N PRO A 173 4.21 4.39 4.58
CA PRO A 173 3.33 4.01 5.69
C PRO A 173 2.97 2.53 5.72
N HIS A 174 2.78 1.97 6.92
CA HIS A 174 2.67 0.53 7.12
C HIS A 174 1.25 -0.01 6.90
N ASN A 175 1.09 -0.87 5.92
CA ASN A 175 -0.12 -1.60 5.62
C ASN A 175 -0.02 -3.03 6.20
N PRO A 176 -0.97 -3.49 7.06
CA PRO A 176 -2.36 -3.01 7.19
C PRO A 176 -2.60 -2.05 8.36
N VAL A 177 -1.66 -1.85 9.27
CA VAL A 177 -1.92 -1.21 10.57
C VAL A 177 -1.97 0.33 10.53
N GLY A 178 -1.73 0.94 9.37
CA GLY A 178 -1.89 2.37 9.14
C GLY A 178 -0.87 3.26 9.84
N ARG A 179 0.31 2.73 10.27
CA ARG A 179 1.35 3.53 10.92
C ARG A 179 2.14 4.38 9.94
N VAL A 180 2.46 5.60 10.37
CA VAL A 180 3.54 6.44 9.83
C VAL A 180 4.68 6.42 10.84
N TRP A 181 5.81 5.85 10.46
CA TRP A 181 6.96 5.69 11.35
C TRP A 181 7.61 7.03 11.65
N THR A 182 7.94 7.29 12.91
CA THR A 182 8.62 8.52 13.31
C THR A 182 10.08 8.51 12.88
N LYS A 183 10.70 9.70 12.80
CA LYS A 183 12.13 9.79 12.47
C LYS A 183 13.00 9.02 13.46
N GLU A 184 12.62 9.03 14.74
CA GLU A 184 13.33 8.30 15.80
C GLU A 184 13.24 6.79 15.61
N GLU A 185 12.07 6.27 15.20
CA GLU A 185 11.90 4.85 14.85
C GLU A 185 12.74 4.49 13.61
N LEU A 186 12.71 5.36 12.59
CA LEU A 186 13.49 5.17 11.36
C LEU A 186 15.01 5.20 11.62
N HIS A 187 15.51 6.12 12.43
CA HIS A 187 16.94 6.17 12.78
C HIS A 187 17.38 4.91 13.54
N LYS A 188 16.57 4.36 14.42
CA LYS A 188 16.90 3.08 15.07
C LYS A 188 16.99 1.92 14.07
N ILE A 189 16.11 1.90 13.07
CA ILE A 189 16.18 0.89 11.99
C ILE A 189 17.45 1.13 11.16
N GLU A 190 17.76 2.38 10.82
CA GLU A 190 19.00 2.75 10.10
C GLU A 190 20.24 2.21 10.80
N GLU A 191 20.37 2.46 12.12
CA GLU A 191 21.48 1.97 12.93
C GLU A 191 21.61 0.43 12.83
N ILE A 192 20.50 -0.30 12.91
CA ILE A 192 20.47 -1.77 12.80
C ILE A 192 20.87 -2.21 11.39
N VAL A 193 20.30 -1.58 10.35
CA VAL A 193 20.59 -1.90 8.95
C VAL A 193 22.08 -1.71 8.62
N LEU A 194 22.65 -0.58 9.06
CA LEU A 194 24.06 -0.27 8.83
C LEU A 194 24.98 -1.20 9.62
N LYS A 195 24.69 -1.41 10.90
CA LYS A 195 25.48 -2.27 11.80
C LYS A 195 25.58 -3.71 11.31
N HIS A 196 24.49 -4.27 10.78
CA HIS A 196 24.42 -5.66 10.32
C HIS A 196 24.56 -5.83 8.79
N ASN A 197 24.90 -4.74 8.10
CA ASN A 197 25.14 -4.74 6.65
C ASN A 197 23.96 -5.31 5.83
N LEU A 198 22.72 -4.99 6.22
CA LEU A 198 21.52 -5.42 5.51
C LEU A 198 21.25 -4.55 4.28
N TRP A 199 20.62 -5.11 3.25
CA TRP A 199 19.92 -4.34 2.24
C TRP A 199 18.60 -3.83 2.80
N LEU A 200 18.22 -2.60 2.47
CA LEU A 200 16.92 -2.04 2.82
C LEU A 200 16.03 -1.94 1.57
N PHE A 201 14.91 -2.64 1.59
CA PHE A 201 13.87 -2.58 0.58
C PHE A 201 12.68 -1.83 1.17
N SER A 202 12.59 -0.50 0.93
CA SER A 202 11.57 0.37 1.51
C SER A 202 10.38 0.52 0.56
N ASP A 203 9.28 -0.19 0.86
CA ASP A 203 8.02 -0.01 0.14
C ASP A 203 7.28 1.21 0.68
N GLU A 204 7.36 2.30 -0.08
CA GLU A 204 6.76 3.59 0.26
C GLU A 204 5.60 3.94 -0.69
N ILE A 205 4.92 2.93 -1.25
CA ILE A 205 3.82 3.14 -2.21
C ILE A 205 2.66 3.99 -1.66
N HIS A 206 2.53 4.10 -0.33
CA HIS A 206 1.51 4.90 0.34
C HIS A 206 2.03 6.27 0.85
N PHE A 207 3.24 6.67 0.50
CA PHE A 207 3.95 7.84 1.03
C PHE A 207 3.19 9.18 0.91
N ASP A 208 2.36 9.32 -0.13
CA ASP A 208 1.51 10.51 -0.36
C ASP A 208 0.25 10.53 0.53
N ILE A 209 -0.10 9.41 1.15
CA ILE A 209 -1.38 9.22 1.83
C ILE A 209 -1.13 9.22 3.34
N VAL A 210 -1.03 10.44 3.89
CA VAL A 210 -0.71 10.70 5.29
C VAL A 210 -1.78 11.59 5.90
N MET A 211 -2.27 11.22 7.07
CA MET A 211 -3.36 11.92 7.74
C MET A 211 -2.88 13.22 8.41
N PRO A 212 -3.76 14.21 8.62
CA PRO A 212 -3.40 15.44 9.29
C PRO A 212 -2.72 15.23 10.65
N GLY A 213 -1.63 15.93 10.89
CA GLY A 213 -0.82 15.82 12.11
C GLY A 213 0.32 14.81 12.04
N TYR A 214 0.44 14.06 10.95
CA TYR A 214 1.55 13.15 10.69
C TYR A 214 2.40 13.61 9.51
N THR A 215 3.64 13.17 9.47
CA THR A 215 4.56 13.48 8.37
C THR A 215 5.34 12.23 8.00
N HIS A 216 5.21 11.82 6.74
CA HIS A 216 6.04 10.75 6.20
C HIS A 216 7.47 11.25 5.95
N THR A 217 8.44 10.44 6.36
CA THR A 217 9.85 10.66 6.02
C THR A 217 10.28 9.55 5.09
N VAL A 218 10.74 9.92 3.90
CA VAL A 218 11.33 8.95 2.97
C VAL A 218 12.58 8.36 3.60
N PHE A 219 12.63 7.04 3.74
CA PHE A 219 13.68 6.39 4.51
C PHE A 219 15.07 6.66 3.92
N GLN A 220 15.21 6.59 2.59
CA GLN A 220 16.45 6.90 1.88
C GLN A 220 16.98 8.33 2.11
N SER A 221 16.13 9.25 2.59
CA SER A 221 16.53 10.65 2.84
C SER A 221 17.20 10.88 4.19
N LEU A 222 17.29 9.86 5.06
CA LEU A 222 17.86 10.01 6.41
C LEU A 222 19.37 10.21 6.40
N GLY A 223 20.09 9.52 5.51
CA GLY A 223 21.54 9.61 5.43
C GLY A 223 22.12 8.98 4.17
N ASP A 224 23.33 9.43 3.81
CA ASP A 224 23.99 8.97 2.58
C ASP A 224 24.41 7.49 2.66
N ASP A 225 24.91 7.03 3.81
CA ASP A 225 25.32 5.64 4.01
C ASP A 225 24.15 4.67 3.89
N LEU A 226 22.98 5.06 4.42
CA LEU A 226 21.76 4.29 4.27
C LEU A 226 21.28 4.30 2.81
N ALA A 227 21.35 5.45 2.14
CA ALA A 227 20.93 5.59 0.75
C ALA A 227 21.71 4.68 -0.19
N GLU A 228 23.00 4.42 0.09
CA GLU A 228 23.86 3.53 -0.70
C GLU A 228 23.44 2.04 -0.65
N ARG A 229 22.56 1.65 0.24
CA ARG A 229 22.05 0.28 0.39
C ARG A 229 20.54 0.16 0.39
N THR A 230 19.85 1.23 -0.02
CA THR A 230 18.39 1.30 -0.02
C THR A 230 17.84 1.26 -1.45
N ILE A 231 16.78 0.48 -1.63
CA ILE A 231 15.87 0.57 -2.77
C ILE A 231 14.54 1.11 -2.25
N THR A 232 14.12 2.28 -2.75
CA THR A 232 12.84 2.88 -2.39
C THR A 232 11.82 2.62 -3.49
N PHE A 233 10.69 2.01 -3.13
CA PHE A 233 9.62 1.67 -4.06
C PHE A 233 8.49 2.67 -3.92
N THR A 234 8.23 3.46 -4.95
CA THR A 234 7.16 4.45 -5.01
C THR A 234 6.30 4.25 -6.26
N ALA A 235 5.06 4.74 -6.23
CA ALA A 235 4.19 4.73 -7.39
C ALA A 235 3.07 5.75 -7.27
N PRO A 236 2.58 6.33 -8.39
CA PRO A 236 1.35 7.14 -8.38
C PRO A 236 0.08 6.31 -8.25
N SER A 237 0.20 4.99 -8.27
CA SER A 237 -0.94 4.06 -8.41
C SER A 237 -1.90 4.08 -7.24
N LYS A 238 -1.40 4.22 -6.00
CA LYS A 238 -2.22 4.35 -4.80
C LYS A 238 -2.70 5.78 -4.57
N THR A 239 -1.88 6.75 -4.92
CA THR A 239 -2.16 8.18 -4.79
C THR A 239 -3.32 8.61 -5.68
N PHE A 240 -3.38 8.13 -6.93
CA PHE A 240 -4.32 8.61 -7.96
C PHE A 240 -5.22 7.51 -8.55
N ASN A 241 -5.28 6.34 -7.90
CA ASN A 241 -6.13 5.22 -8.34
C ASN A 241 -5.86 4.73 -9.78
N ILE A 242 -4.58 4.60 -10.15
CA ILE A 242 -4.15 4.22 -11.51
C ILE A 242 -3.37 2.89 -11.55
N ALA A 243 -3.64 1.98 -10.63
CA ALA A 243 -2.96 0.68 -10.60
C ALA A 243 -3.10 -0.11 -11.92
N GLY A 244 -4.19 0.08 -12.65
CA GLY A 244 -4.44 -0.55 -13.94
C GLY A 244 -3.50 -0.09 -15.06
N LEU A 245 -2.77 1.01 -14.90
CA LEU A 245 -1.79 1.51 -15.86
C LEU A 245 -0.37 0.97 -15.64
N GLY A 246 -0.12 0.25 -14.55
CA GLY A 246 1.12 -0.48 -14.32
C GLY A 246 2.38 0.38 -14.41
N ILE A 247 2.52 1.41 -13.55
CA ILE A 247 3.73 2.23 -13.46
C ILE A 247 4.17 2.40 -11.99
N SER A 248 5.46 2.25 -11.74
CA SER A 248 6.10 2.54 -10.45
C SER A 248 7.46 3.16 -10.67
N ASN A 249 7.89 3.99 -9.74
CA ASN A 249 9.15 4.71 -9.76
C ASN A 249 10.04 4.13 -8.65
N ILE A 250 10.99 3.29 -9.02
CA ILE A 250 11.93 2.71 -8.07
C ILE A 250 13.16 3.60 -8.04
N VAL A 251 13.52 4.08 -6.86
CA VAL A 251 14.64 5.00 -6.69
C VAL A 251 15.82 4.27 -6.05
N ILE A 252 16.95 4.25 -6.75
CA ILE A 252 18.17 3.56 -6.33
C ILE A 252 19.36 4.50 -6.57
N LYS A 253 19.91 5.07 -5.48
CA LYS A 253 21.04 6.01 -5.55
C LYS A 253 22.32 5.32 -5.99
N ASN A 254 22.66 4.20 -5.37
CA ASN A 254 23.88 3.44 -5.67
C ASN A 254 23.84 2.88 -7.10
N GLU A 255 24.83 3.21 -7.90
CA GLU A 255 24.89 2.84 -9.32
C GLU A 255 25.04 1.32 -9.53
N ASP A 256 25.83 0.64 -8.72
CA ASP A 256 26.05 -0.80 -8.85
C ASP A 256 24.79 -1.59 -8.40
N MET A 257 24.12 -1.14 -7.35
CA MET A 257 22.80 -1.68 -6.99
C MET A 257 21.81 -1.48 -8.13
N ARG A 258 21.77 -0.30 -8.71
CA ARG A 258 20.86 0.02 -9.81
C ARG A 258 21.10 -0.87 -11.03
N LYS A 259 22.37 -1.07 -11.41
CA LYS A 259 22.75 -2.00 -12.50
C LYS A 259 22.33 -3.44 -12.18
N THR A 260 22.56 -3.89 -10.95
CA THR A 260 22.18 -5.23 -10.49
C THR A 260 20.67 -5.42 -10.50
N PHE A 261 19.91 -4.43 -10.04
CA PHE A 261 18.45 -4.45 -10.07
C PHE A 261 17.90 -4.49 -11.50
N VAL A 262 18.42 -3.65 -12.39
CA VAL A 262 18.00 -3.60 -13.82
C VAL A 262 18.31 -4.93 -14.51
N LYS A 263 19.48 -5.51 -14.28
CA LYS A 263 19.81 -6.84 -14.81
C LYS A 263 18.84 -7.92 -14.33
N ALA A 264 18.44 -7.89 -13.05
CA ALA A 264 17.45 -8.82 -12.54
C ALA A 264 16.06 -8.62 -13.18
N GLN A 265 15.68 -7.37 -13.46
CA GLN A 265 14.46 -7.04 -14.18
C GLN A 265 14.47 -7.60 -15.61
N GLU A 266 15.57 -7.44 -16.33
CA GLU A 266 15.76 -7.98 -17.69
C GLU A 266 15.68 -9.50 -17.72
N LEU A 267 16.34 -10.19 -16.78
CA LEU A 267 16.26 -11.65 -16.64
C LEU A 267 14.84 -12.17 -16.34
N GLY A 268 13.99 -11.33 -15.76
CA GLY A 268 12.57 -11.60 -15.53
C GLY A 268 11.68 -11.27 -16.74
N ALA A 269 12.23 -11.23 -17.96
CA ALA A 269 11.57 -10.83 -19.21
C ALA A 269 11.24 -9.32 -19.32
N GLY A 270 11.82 -8.50 -18.46
CA GLY A 270 11.61 -7.05 -18.45
C GLY A 270 10.18 -6.66 -18.10
N ALA A 271 9.91 -5.37 -18.13
CA ALA A 271 8.55 -4.86 -18.03
C ALA A 271 8.21 -4.15 -19.35
N LEU A 272 7.13 -4.56 -19.99
CA LEU A 272 6.55 -3.78 -21.07
C LEU A 272 5.79 -2.61 -20.45
N PHE A 273 6.34 -1.42 -20.61
CA PHE A 273 5.67 -0.19 -20.25
C PHE A 273 4.84 0.31 -21.44
N THR A 274 3.70 0.87 -21.16
CA THR A 274 2.91 1.54 -22.18
C THR A 274 3.23 3.04 -22.19
N ALA A 275 3.10 3.66 -23.35
CA ALA A 275 3.21 5.11 -23.46
C ALA A 275 2.24 5.82 -22.49
N LEU A 276 1.05 5.24 -22.29
CA LEU A 276 0.03 5.75 -21.36
C LEU A 276 0.49 5.71 -19.90
N SER A 277 1.29 4.71 -19.51
CA SER A 277 1.82 4.57 -18.13
C SER A 277 2.70 5.76 -17.76
N TYR A 278 3.67 6.08 -18.61
CA TYR A 278 4.57 7.23 -18.39
C TYR A 278 3.80 8.56 -18.41
N LYS A 279 2.92 8.73 -19.41
CA LYS A 279 2.13 9.96 -19.53
C LYS A 279 1.17 10.16 -18.36
N ALA A 280 0.55 9.11 -17.87
CA ALA A 280 -0.31 9.18 -16.69
C ALA A 280 0.46 9.61 -15.44
N CYS A 281 1.65 9.03 -15.20
CA CYS A 281 2.52 9.44 -14.09
C CYS A 281 2.93 10.91 -14.19
N GLU A 282 3.35 11.36 -15.39
CA GLU A 282 3.67 12.76 -15.65
C GLU A 282 2.51 13.70 -15.33
N ILE A 283 1.30 13.42 -15.85
CA ILE A 283 0.11 14.23 -15.60
C ILE A 283 -0.25 14.24 -14.12
N CYS A 284 -0.25 13.08 -13.46
CA CYS A 284 -0.57 12.97 -12.04
C CYS A 284 0.33 13.86 -11.19
N TYR A 285 1.64 13.77 -11.40
CA TYR A 285 2.62 14.48 -10.58
C TYR A 285 2.75 15.97 -10.92
N THR A 286 2.31 16.39 -12.12
CA THR A 286 2.35 17.81 -12.51
C THR A 286 1.03 18.55 -12.31
N GLN A 287 -0.12 17.85 -12.30
CA GLN A 287 -1.43 18.52 -12.39
C GLN A 287 -2.43 18.11 -11.30
N CYS A 288 -2.24 16.96 -10.61
CA CYS A 288 -3.29 16.41 -9.76
C CYS A 288 -3.07 16.62 -8.25
N ALA A 289 -2.14 17.49 -7.83
CA ALA A 289 -1.86 17.74 -6.41
C ALA A 289 -3.11 18.18 -5.62
N ALA A 290 -3.92 19.07 -6.18
CA ALA A 290 -5.14 19.55 -5.53
C ALA A 290 -6.20 18.46 -5.33
N TRP A 291 -6.27 17.48 -6.24
CA TRP A 291 -7.14 16.32 -6.07
C TRP A 291 -6.70 15.48 -4.88
N LEU A 292 -5.39 15.25 -4.73
CA LEU A 292 -4.84 14.51 -3.59
C LEU A 292 -5.16 15.21 -2.27
N ASP A 293 -5.00 16.53 -2.20
CA ASP A 293 -5.26 17.28 -0.97
C ASP A 293 -6.74 17.19 -0.54
N GLU A 294 -7.69 17.24 -1.47
CA GLU A 294 -9.11 16.99 -1.17
C GLU A 294 -9.36 15.52 -0.81
N PHE A 295 -8.74 14.56 -1.52
CA PHE A 295 -8.84 13.14 -1.23
C PHE A 295 -8.41 12.80 0.21
N LEU A 296 -7.29 13.35 0.68
CA LEU A 296 -6.82 13.15 2.05
C LEU A 296 -7.84 13.62 3.08
N SER A 297 -8.52 14.73 2.82
CA SER A 297 -9.58 15.23 3.69
C SER A 297 -10.79 14.28 3.74
N VAL A 298 -11.12 13.64 2.60
CA VAL A 298 -12.19 12.63 2.54
C VAL A 298 -11.81 11.38 3.34
N ILE A 299 -10.56 10.92 3.23
CA ILE A 299 -10.10 9.74 3.99
C ILE A 299 -10.11 10.02 5.50
N ASP A 300 -9.63 11.20 5.93
CA ASP A 300 -9.69 11.57 7.36
C ASP A 300 -11.13 11.62 7.87
N ALA A 301 -12.07 12.14 7.08
CA ALA A 301 -13.49 12.13 7.44
C ALA A 301 -14.04 10.69 7.52
N ASN A 302 -13.74 9.84 6.54
CA ASN A 302 -14.25 8.47 6.48
C ASN A 302 -13.73 7.61 7.65
N GLN A 303 -12.44 7.71 8.04
CA GLN A 303 -11.93 6.97 9.19
C GLN A 303 -12.63 7.36 10.49
N ARG A 304 -13.01 8.64 10.65
CA ARG A 304 -13.74 9.12 11.82
C ARG A 304 -15.17 8.62 11.84
N ILE A 305 -15.83 8.52 10.68
CA ILE A 305 -17.16 7.89 10.56
C ILE A 305 -17.08 6.45 11.06
N VAL A 306 -16.09 5.67 10.61
CA VAL A 306 -15.91 4.27 11.02
C VAL A 306 -15.65 4.18 12.54
N GLN A 307 -14.70 4.97 13.05
CA GLN A 307 -14.37 4.96 14.48
C GLN A 307 -15.57 5.32 15.35
N GLN A 308 -16.26 6.43 15.04
CA GLN A 308 -17.41 6.90 15.81
C GLN A 308 -18.57 5.90 15.77
N PHE A 309 -18.79 5.27 14.63
CA PHE A 309 -19.83 4.26 14.48
C PHE A 309 -19.61 3.09 15.45
N PHE A 310 -18.41 2.50 15.48
CA PHE A 310 -18.10 1.40 16.39
C PHE A 310 -18.13 1.85 17.85
N GLN A 311 -17.56 2.99 18.18
CA GLN A 311 -17.61 3.53 19.55
C GLN A 311 -19.05 3.69 20.08
N THR A 312 -19.99 4.06 19.20
CA THR A 312 -21.39 4.30 19.57
C THR A 312 -22.21 3.02 19.62
N HIS A 313 -22.05 2.13 18.63
CA HIS A 313 -22.96 1.00 18.43
C HIS A 313 -22.38 -0.38 18.82
N HIS A 314 -21.04 -0.52 18.72
CA HIS A 314 -20.33 -1.78 18.96
C HIS A 314 -18.97 -1.51 19.61
N PRO A 315 -18.92 -0.96 20.86
CA PRO A 315 -17.68 -0.51 21.50
C PRO A 315 -16.67 -1.64 21.78
N GLU A 316 -17.10 -2.90 21.69
CA GLU A 316 -16.25 -4.08 21.76
C GLU A 316 -15.34 -4.21 20.53
N ILE A 317 -15.75 -3.70 19.35
CA ILE A 317 -14.95 -3.69 18.12
C ILE A 317 -14.11 -2.41 18.10
N LYS A 318 -12.81 -2.54 17.92
CA LYS A 318 -11.92 -1.36 17.92
C LYS A 318 -11.59 -0.95 16.48
N ALA A 319 -11.74 0.33 16.22
CA ALA A 319 -11.44 0.98 14.95
C ALA A 319 -10.50 2.18 15.19
N PRO A 320 -9.22 1.94 15.50
CA PRO A 320 -8.26 3.03 15.72
C PRO A 320 -8.12 3.89 14.47
N LEU A 321 -7.84 5.19 14.65
CA LEU A 321 -7.51 6.06 13.54
C LEU A 321 -6.16 5.66 12.95
N ILE A 322 -6.06 5.73 11.62
CA ILE A 322 -4.83 5.51 10.89
C ILE A 322 -4.00 6.80 10.84
N GLU A 323 -2.69 6.65 10.81
CA GLU A 323 -1.72 7.74 10.64
C GLU A 323 -1.42 7.96 9.14
N GLY A 324 -1.54 6.90 8.33
CA GLY A 324 -1.33 6.92 6.88
C GLY A 324 -2.03 5.76 6.18
N THR A 325 -1.96 5.72 4.85
CA THR A 325 -2.76 4.89 3.95
C THR A 325 -4.23 5.34 3.88
N TYR A 326 -5.07 4.61 3.14
CA TYR A 326 -6.54 4.71 3.19
C TYR A 326 -7.17 3.40 3.62
N LEU A 327 -6.43 2.63 4.43
CA LEU A 327 -6.79 1.28 4.85
C LEU A 327 -6.83 1.26 6.38
N GLN A 328 -8.03 1.09 6.96
CA GLN A 328 -8.19 1.08 8.40
C GLN A 328 -8.28 -0.35 8.93
N TRP A 329 -7.56 -0.61 10.01
CA TRP A 329 -7.43 -1.92 10.65
C TRP A 329 -8.41 -2.04 11.80
N LEU A 330 -9.35 -2.99 11.68
CA LEU A 330 -10.46 -3.17 12.60
C LEU A 330 -10.25 -4.43 13.44
N ASP A 331 -10.38 -4.32 14.76
CA ASP A 331 -10.20 -5.42 15.71
C ASP A 331 -11.55 -6.04 16.10
N PHE A 332 -11.80 -7.24 15.58
CA PHE A 332 -12.99 -8.05 15.84
C PHE A 332 -12.73 -9.18 16.84
N ARG A 333 -11.56 -9.26 17.48
CA ARG A 333 -11.18 -10.35 18.40
C ARG A 333 -12.18 -10.52 19.55
N ALA A 334 -12.85 -9.44 19.96
CA ALA A 334 -13.90 -9.49 20.99
C ALA A 334 -15.10 -10.38 20.64
N LEU A 335 -15.31 -10.71 19.35
CA LEU A 335 -16.36 -11.65 18.94
C LEU A 335 -15.99 -13.11 19.24
N GLY A 336 -14.73 -13.42 19.54
CA GLY A 336 -14.26 -14.78 19.83
C GLY A 336 -14.40 -15.75 18.66
N MET A 337 -14.49 -15.24 17.43
CA MET A 337 -14.63 -16.06 16.22
C MET A 337 -13.26 -16.51 15.71
N GLU A 338 -13.18 -17.75 15.30
CA GLU A 338 -12.11 -18.25 14.43
C GLU A 338 -12.08 -17.46 13.13
N HIS A 339 -10.88 -17.25 12.54
CA HIS A 339 -10.73 -16.40 11.36
C HIS A 339 -11.62 -16.84 10.16
N LYS A 340 -11.80 -18.15 9.91
CA LYS A 340 -12.71 -18.64 8.86
C LYS A 340 -14.19 -18.46 9.20
N ALA A 341 -14.54 -18.48 10.47
CA ALA A 341 -15.90 -18.18 10.92
C ALA A 341 -16.21 -16.68 10.76
N LEU A 342 -15.23 -15.79 11.07
CA LEU A 342 -15.35 -14.36 10.85
C LEU A 342 -15.50 -14.04 9.36
N GLU A 343 -14.66 -14.60 8.48
CA GLU A 343 -14.75 -14.44 7.02
C GLU A 343 -16.14 -14.87 6.49
N THR A 344 -16.65 -16.02 6.94
CA THR A 344 -17.98 -16.51 6.55
C THR A 344 -19.08 -15.60 7.06
N PHE A 345 -18.99 -15.15 8.31
CA PHE A 345 -19.93 -14.18 8.88
C PHE A 345 -19.95 -12.88 8.07
N MET A 346 -18.79 -12.31 7.76
CA MET A 346 -18.67 -11.08 6.99
C MET A 346 -19.26 -11.23 5.59
N THR A 347 -18.88 -12.25 4.86
CA THR A 347 -19.22 -12.40 3.43
C THR A 347 -20.60 -12.97 3.18
N GLN A 348 -21.08 -13.92 4.01
CA GLN A 348 -22.34 -14.62 3.80
C GLN A 348 -23.48 -14.02 4.64
N THR A 349 -23.23 -13.67 5.90
CA THR A 349 -24.28 -13.16 6.80
C THR A 349 -24.41 -11.66 6.71
N ALA A 350 -23.31 -10.92 6.87
CA ALA A 350 -23.31 -9.47 6.84
C ALA A 350 -23.30 -8.91 5.40
N GLN A 351 -22.88 -9.69 4.42
CA GLN A 351 -22.60 -9.25 3.04
C GLN A 351 -21.71 -8.00 3.03
N VAL A 352 -20.64 -8.07 3.78
CA VAL A 352 -19.59 -7.05 3.87
C VAL A 352 -18.27 -7.69 3.43
N PHE A 353 -17.61 -7.09 2.44
CA PHE A 353 -16.41 -7.63 1.80
C PHE A 353 -15.24 -6.70 2.10
N LEU A 354 -14.44 -7.09 3.08
CA LEU A 354 -13.20 -6.43 3.52
C LEU A 354 -12.01 -7.31 3.14
N ASP A 355 -10.81 -6.98 3.62
CA ASP A 355 -9.68 -7.92 3.55
C ASP A 355 -9.51 -8.60 4.92
N GLU A 356 -9.51 -9.91 4.92
CA GLU A 356 -9.36 -10.74 6.11
C GLU A 356 -7.99 -10.54 6.75
N GLY A 357 -7.94 -10.30 8.06
CA GLY A 357 -6.71 -9.95 8.74
C GLY A 357 -5.65 -11.03 8.72
N TYR A 358 -6.02 -12.31 8.79
CA TYR A 358 -5.09 -13.44 8.81
C TYR A 358 -4.19 -13.55 7.56
N ILE A 359 -4.60 -12.95 6.43
CA ILE A 359 -3.76 -12.96 5.22
C ILE A 359 -2.50 -12.09 5.35
N PHE A 360 -2.48 -11.14 6.30
CA PHE A 360 -1.34 -10.24 6.55
C PHE A 360 -0.30 -10.82 7.53
N GLY A 361 -0.55 -12.01 8.07
CA GLY A 361 0.25 -12.70 9.06
C GLY A 361 -0.65 -13.31 10.15
N GLU A 362 -0.11 -14.24 10.94
CA GLU A 362 -0.86 -14.91 12.01
C GLU A 362 -1.41 -13.93 13.04
N GLU A 363 -0.68 -12.84 13.29
CA GLU A 363 -1.06 -11.75 14.20
C GLU A 363 -2.31 -11.00 13.75
N GLY A 364 -2.68 -11.10 12.47
CA GLY A 364 -3.89 -10.51 11.90
C GLY A 364 -5.16 -11.33 12.13
N SER A 365 -5.09 -12.50 12.78
CA SER A 365 -6.28 -13.31 13.07
C SER A 365 -7.27 -12.54 13.95
N GLY A 366 -8.54 -12.50 13.55
CA GLY A 366 -9.59 -11.75 14.23
C GLY A 366 -9.64 -10.26 13.88
N PHE A 367 -8.85 -9.81 12.93
CA PHE A 367 -8.90 -8.47 12.38
C PHE A 367 -9.49 -8.47 10.97
N GLU A 368 -9.95 -7.29 10.55
CA GLU A 368 -10.41 -6.99 9.19
C GLU A 368 -9.83 -5.66 8.73
N ARG A 369 -9.49 -5.51 7.45
CA ARG A 369 -8.98 -4.27 6.89
C ARG A 369 -10.01 -3.64 5.95
N ILE A 370 -10.57 -2.48 6.34
CA ILE A 370 -11.51 -1.72 5.51
C ILE A 370 -10.77 -0.70 4.64
N ASN A 371 -11.15 -0.64 3.37
CA ASN A 371 -10.73 0.41 2.43
C ASN A 371 -11.66 1.63 2.57
N LEU A 372 -11.11 2.76 2.99
CA LEU A 372 -11.81 4.02 3.23
C LEU A 372 -12.00 4.87 1.96
N ALA A 373 -11.38 4.49 0.84
CA ALA A 373 -11.41 5.25 -0.39
C ALA A 373 -12.69 4.98 -1.20
N ALA A 374 -13.84 5.27 -0.59
CA ALA A 374 -15.17 5.17 -1.14
C ALA A 374 -16.04 6.35 -0.67
N PRO A 375 -17.15 6.68 -1.36
CA PRO A 375 -18.10 7.68 -0.87
C PRO A 375 -18.55 7.42 0.56
N ALA A 376 -18.70 8.46 1.38
CA ALA A 376 -19.12 8.33 2.78
C ALA A 376 -20.45 7.57 2.93
N SER A 377 -21.38 7.69 1.98
CA SER A 377 -22.62 6.93 1.93
C SER A 377 -22.37 5.41 1.85
N VAL A 378 -21.39 4.99 1.04
CA VAL A 378 -21.00 3.58 0.92
C VAL A 378 -20.42 3.06 2.22
N ILE A 379 -19.55 3.84 2.87
CA ILE A 379 -18.99 3.50 4.19
C ILE A 379 -20.12 3.32 5.22
N THR A 380 -21.04 4.30 5.31
CA THR A 380 -22.16 4.26 6.27
C THR A 380 -23.07 3.07 6.01
N GLU A 381 -23.49 2.82 4.77
CA GLU A 381 -24.31 1.66 4.40
C GLU A 381 -23.63 0.32 4.76
N THR A 382 -22.33 0.22 4.56
CA THR A 382 -21.55 -0.97 4.92
C THR A 382 -21.55 -1.20 6.43
N LEU A 383 -21.34 -0.15 7.21
CA LEU A 383 -21.37 -0.22 8.69
C LEU A 383 -22.75 -0.57 9.22
N GLU A 384 -23.81 0.01 8.68
CA GLU A 384 -25.19 -0.32 9.04
C GLU A 384 -25.55 -1.77 8.72
N ARG A 385 -25.10 -2.28 7.57
CA ARG A 385 -25.27 -3.68 7.17
C ARG A 385 -24.56 -4.62 8.16
N LEU A 386 -23.33 -4.31 8.50
CA LEU A 386 -22.57 -5.05 9.50
C LEU A 386 -23.24 -5.01 10.88
N SER A 387 -23.72 -3.85 11.32
CA SER A 387 -24.41 -3.69 12.61
C SER A 387 -25.66 -4.56 12.70
N ARG A 388 -26.47 -4.62 11.64
CA ARG A 388 -27.66 -5.52 11.61
C ARG A 388 -27.25 -6.98 11.78
N ALA A 389 -26.19 -7.43 11.12
CA ALA A 389 -25.70 -8.79 11.25
C ALA A 389 -25.16 -9.08 12.67
N LEU A 390 -24.39 -8.16 13.26
CA LEU A 390 -23.88 -8.28 14.62
C LEU A 390 -25.00 -8.35 15.68
N GLN A 391 -26.12 -7.65 15.48
CA GLN A 391 -27.29 -7.75 16.37
C GLN A 391 -27.95 -9.13 16.33
N ILE A 392 -27.88 -9.84 15.20
CA ILE A 392 -28.40 -11.20 15.08
C ILE A 392 -27.52 -12.19 15.88
N LEU A 393 -26.20 -11.99 15.90
CA LEU A 393 -25.27 -12.83 16.67
C LEU A 393 -25.47 -12.72 18.20
N LYS A 394 -26.00 -11.60 18.69
CA LYS A 394 -26.22 -11.36 20.12
C LYS A 394 -27.55 -11.94 20.64
N ARG A 395 -28.38 -12.49 19.77
CA ARG A 395 -29.65 -13.13 20.07
C ARG A 395 -29.50 -14.64 20.17
#